data_2f0887034000c6b067d2ee42f1ae7eb3
#
_entry.id   2f0887034000c6b067d2ee42f1ae7eb3
#
_cell.length_a   1.000
_cell.length_b   1.000
_cell.length_c   1.000
_cell.angle_alpha   90.00
_cell.angle_beta   90.00
_cell.angle_gamma   90.00
#
_symmetry.space_group_name_H-M   'P 1'
#
loop_
_entity.id
_entity.type
_entity.pdbx_description
1 polymer ?
#
loop_
_entity_poly.entity_id
_entity_poly.type
_entity_poly.pdbx_seq_one_letter_code
_entity_poly.pdbx_strand_id
1 'polypeptide(L)'
;MSFKRVINVVETHDGEPMRVVTGGVGHIPGGSVYEMEEYLRTKSDGLRKFLLREPRGYPPLCCNILVPPKNPKADAGFIIMEQTEYPMMSGGNVISVATVLIETGILPTKEGINEFTLEAPAGLIGITAKVENGKAVAVTFKNVPAFAVYTDKEIEVPHIGYGVEKVKVDVAWGGMFYVMADVRQFPWIELKPENGREITRVSSLILKAAQDQLPVAHPNYPGVGITISQLFGPSAHPEKSDVQNAVTVASGAVDFDNPSTWIGALDRCPCGTGTCARMAAMYVKGELDLNQPFRHEGLLGVVYEGHLIEKTKIGDYDALVPTITGQSWIYGYGNLVLDPTDPFEEGFTIGDIWA
;
A
#
# COMPACT_ATOMS: atom_id res chain seq x y z
N MET A 1 -20.54 -5.43 -35.95
CA MET A 1 -19.13 -5.13 -35.61
C MET A 1 -19.02 -5.07 -34.12
N SER A 2 -18.21 -5.95 -33.53
CA SER A 2 -17.93 -5.85 -32.09
C SER A 2 -17.04 -4.62 -31.85
N PHE A 3 -17.45 -3.75 -30.95
CA PHE A 3 -16.63 -2.58 -30.55
C PHE A 3 -15.56 -3.05 -29.60
N LYS A 4 -14.30 -2.95 -30.00
CA LYS A 4 -13.16 -3.22 -29.11
C LYS A 4 -12.72 -1.93 -28.45
N ARG A 5 -12.51 -1.98 -27.15
CA ARG A 5 -11.91 -0.89 -26.38
C ARG A 5 -10.42 -1.19 -26.19
N VAL A 6 -9.59 -0.21 -26.37
CA VAL A 6 -8.15 -0.27 -26.08
C VAL A 6 -7.86 0.61 -24.87
N ILE A 7 -7.23 0.04 -23.88
CA ILE A 7 -6.83 0.70 -22.64
C ILE A 7 -5.30 0.80 -22.63
N ASN A 8 -4.77 2.01 -22.57
CA ASN A 8 -3.34 2.27 -22.54
C ASN A 8 -2.82 2.15 -21.12
N VAL A 9 -1.73 1.45 -20.93
CA VAL A 9 -1.13 1.21 -19.63
C VAL A 9 0.37 1.45 -19.64
N VAL A 10 0.89 1.90 -18.49
CA VAL A 10 2.31 1.98 -18.18
C VAL A 10 2.54 1.07 -16.97
N GLU A 11 3.46 0.13 -17.13
CA GLU A 11 3.81 -0.82 -16.08
C GLU A 11 5.02 -0.30 -15.30
N THR A 12 4.90 -0.27 -13.97
CA THR A 12 5.92 0.24 -13.07
C THR A 12 6.13 -0.68 -11.88
N HIS A 13 7.20 -0.49 -11.12
CA HIS A 13 7.39 -1.09 -9.82
C HIS A 13 8.27 -0.22 -8.90
N ASP A 14 8.07 -0.35 -7.62
CA ASP A 14 8.93 0.11 -6.53
C ASP A 14 9.32 -1.07 -5.61
N GLY A 15 9.36 -2.28 -6.19
CA GLY A 15 9.27 -3.57 -5.57
C GLY A 15 7.89 -4.17 -5.82
N GLU A 16 6.81 -3.48 -5.49
CA GLU A 16 5.44 -3.88 -5.82
C GLU A 16 5.15 -3.61 -7.30
N PRO A 17 4.63 -4.59 -8.06
CA PRO A 17 4.25 -4.37 -9.44
C PRO A 17 2.99 -3.50 -9.51
N MET A 18 3.03 -2.47 -10.34
CA MET A 18 1.94 -1.51 -10.47
C MET A 18 1.68 -1.19 -11.94
N ARG A 19 0.41 -0.97 -12.24
CA ARG A 19 -0.08 -0.56 -13.54
C ARG A 19 -0.70 0.82 -13.43
N VAL A 20 -0.35 1.73 -14.32
CA VAL A 20 -1.00 3.04 -14.44
C VAL A 20 -1.73 3.11 -15.77
N VAL A 21 -3.04 3.21 -15.72
CA VAL A 21 -3.90 3.40 -16.88
C VAL A 21 -3.86 4.87 -17.27
N THR A 22 -3.32 5.16 -18.45
CA THR A 22 -3.13 6.52 -18.95
C THR A 22 -4.19 6.95 -19.97
N GLY A 23 -5.05 6.02 -20.40
CA GLY A 23 -6.13 6.33 -21.35
C GLY A 23 -7.00 5.13 -21.70
N GLY A 24 -8.10 5.40 -22.41
CA GLY A 24 -9.01 4.36 -22.93
C GLY A 24 -10.17 3.96 -22.01
N VAL A 25 -10.20 4.42 -20.76
CA VAL A 25 -11.28 4.07 -19.80
C VAL A 25 -12.57 4.84 -20.07
N GLY A 26 -12.52 6.04 -20.60
CA GLY A 26 -13.70 6.87 -20.80
C GLY A 26 -14.14 7.61 -19.51
N HIS A 27 -15.36 8.17 -19.55
CA HIS A 27 -15.89 8.95 -18.42
C HIS A 27 -16.31 8.05 -17.26
N ILE A 28 -15.81 8.34 -16.07
CA ILE A 28 -16.25 7.74 -14.80
C ILE A 28 -17.13 8.76 -14.08
N PRO A 29 -18.40 8.45 -13.78
CA PRO A 29 -19.30 9.37 -13.07
C PRO A 29 -18.81 9.65 -11.64
N GLY A 30 -18.96 10.91 -11.20
CA GLY A 30 -18.62 11.37 -9.85
C GLY A 30 -18.27 12.85 -9.83
N GLY A 31 -18.62 13.55 -8.77
CA GLY A 31 -18.29 14.96 -8.51
C GLY A 31 -16.95 15.12 -7.76
N SER A 32 -16.41 14.02 -7.20
CA SER A 32 -15.10 13.91 -6.57
C SER A 32 -14.42 12.63 -7.02
N VAL A 33 -13.09 12.50 -6.81
CA VAL A 33 -12.36 11.25 -7.10
C VAL A 33 -12.88 10.12 -6.22
N TYR A 34 -13.27 10.41 -4.97
CA TYR A 34 -13.92 9.45 -4.09
C TYR A 34 -15.24 8.92 -4.67
N GLU A 35 -16.13 9.79 -5.17
CA GLU A 35 -17.38 9.36 -5.79
C GLU A 35 -17.16 8.57 -7.08
N MET A 36 -16.10 8.87 -7.84
CA MET A 36 -15.71 8.09 -9.02
C MET A 36 -15.25 6.68 -8.61
N GLU A 37 -14.48 6.54 -7.54
CA GLU A 37 -14.10 5.24 -6.96
C GLU A 37 -15.33 4.46 -6.49
N GLU A 38 -16.23 5.10 -5.73
CA GLU A 38 -17.47 4.49 -5.27
C GLU A 38 -18.35 3.99 -6.43
N TYR A 39 -18.38 4.74 -7.54
CA TYR A 39 -19.08 4.29 -8.75
C TYR A 39 -18.42 3.03 -9.33
N LEU A 40 -17.10 2.98 -9.45
CA LEU A 40 -16.41 1.79 -9.92
C LEU A 40 -16.68 0.61 -8.99
N ARG A 41 -16.48 0.78 -7.69
CA ARG A 41 -16.64 -0.24 -6.68
C ARG A 41 -18.06 -0.84 -6.65
N THR A 42 -19.10 0.00 -6.77
CA THR A 42 -20.50 -0.42 -6.57
C THR A 42 -21.27 -0.68 -7.84
N LYS A 43 -20.87 -0.13 -8.99
CA LYS A 43 -21.60 -0.16 -10.26
C LYS A 43 -20.80 -0.67 -11.43
N SER A 44 -19.48 -0.68 -11.38
CA SER A 44 -18.63 -1.01 -12.52
C SER A 44 -17.32 -1.73 -12.14
N ASP A 45 -17.38 -2.64 -11.17
CA ASP A 45 -16.23 -3.41 -10.67
C ASP A 45 -15.59 -4.33 -11.74
N GLY A 46 -16.31 -4.60 -12.81
CA GLY A 46 -15.77 -5.34 -13.95
C GLY A 46 -14.49 -4.75 -14.54
N LEU A 47 -14.31 -3.42 -14.46
CA LEU A 47 -13.07 -2.77 -14.91
C LEU A 47 -11.86 -3.16 -14.04
N ARG A 48 -12.00 -3.19 -12.73
CA ARG A 48 -10.94 -3.64 -11.80
C ARG A 48 -10.57 -5.10 -12.10
N LYS A 49 -11.55 -5.97 -12.20
CA LYS A 49 -11.35 -7.39 -12.52
C LYS A 49 -10.67 -7.56 -13.88
N PHE A 50 -11.10 -6.83 -14.90
CA PHE A 50 -10.47 -6.83 -16.24
C PHE A 50 -8.99 -6.47 -16.17
N LEU A 51 -8.63 -5.46 -15.37
CA LEU A 51 -7.26 -4.93 -15.28
C LEU A 51 -6.33 -5.77 -14.39
N LEU A 52 -6.87 -6.49 -13.40
CA LEU A 52 -6.09 -7.12 -12.33
C LEU A 52 -6.12 -8.64 -12.34
N ARG A 53 -7.13 -9.28 -12.97
CA ARG A 53 -7.23 -10.74 -13.06
C ARG A 53 -6.53 -11.29 -14.29
N GLU A 54 -6.25 -12.57 -14.27
CA GLU A 54 -5.77 -13.29 -15.44
C GLU A 54 -6.76 -13.17 -16.64
N PRO A 55 -6.26 -13.11 -17.86
CA PRO A 55 -4.86 -13.23 -18.31
C PRO A 55 -4.10 -11.90 -18.30
N ARG A 56 -4.71 -10.80 -17.82
CA ARG A 56 -4.14 -9.44 -17.91
C ARG A 56 -3.44 -8.99 -16.63
N GLY A 57 -3.67 -9.69 -15.52
CA GLY A 57 -3.10 -9.40 -14.20
C GLY A 57 -2.69 -10.65 -13.45
N TYR A 58 -2.27 -10.49 -12.21
CA TYR A 58 -1.79 -11.53 -11.31
C TYR A 58 -1.89 -11.04 -9.85
N PRO A 59 -1.88 -11.91 -8.80
CA PRO A 59 -2.25 -11.55 -7.43
C PRO A 59 -1.62 -10.28 -6.83
N PRO A 60 -0.30 -10.03 -6.94
CA PRO A 60 0.30 -8.81 -6.34
C PRO A 60 0.14 -7.53 -7.15
N LEU A 61 -0.43 -7.60 -8.37
CA LEU A 61 -0.54 -6.41 -9.21
C LEU A 61 -1.52 -5.39 -8.63
N CYS A 62 -1.07 -4.15 -8.45
CA CYS A 62 -1.90 -2.97 -8.18
C CYS A 62 -2.17 -2.19 -9.47
N CYS A 63 -3.26 -1.46 -9.54
CA CYS A 63 -3.62 -0.68 -10.71
C CYS A 63 -4.15 0.70 -10.34
N ASN A 64 -3.70 1.71 -11.07
CA ASN A 64 -4.10 3.10 -10.91
C ASN A 64 -4.74 3.60 -12.20
N ILE A 65 -5.88 4.28 -12.12
CA ILE A 65 -6.50 4.92 -13.28
C ILE A 65 -6.29 6.43 -13.16
N LEU A 66 -5.58 7.03 -14.11
CA LEU A 66 -5.52 8.49 -14.20
C LEU A 66 -6.89 9.05 -14.59
N VAL A 67 -7.34 10.04 -13.85
CA VAL A 67 -8.60 10.76 -14.09
C VAL A 67 -8.37 12.27 -14.04
N PRO A 68 -9.21 13.07 -14.69
CA PRO A 68 -9.19 14.52 -14.49
C PRO A 68 -9.45 14.81 -13.01
N PRO A 69 -8.66 15.70 -12.39
CA PRO A 69 -8.88 16.08 -11.00
C PRO A 69 -10.22 16.83 -10.87
N LYS A 70 -10.85 16.68 -9.71
CA LYS A 70 -12.10 17.41 -9.37
C LYS A 70 -11.81 18.59 -8.47
N ASN A 71 -10.74 18.53 -7.70
CA ASN A 71 -10.28 19.66 -6.91
C ASN A 71 -9.41 20.59 -7.78
N PRO A 72 -9.70 21.90 -7.88
CA PRO A 72 -8.95 22.84 -8.70
C PRO A 72 -7.51 23.09 -8.22
N LYS A 73 -7.12 22.56 -7.05
CA LYS A 73 -5.75 22.62 -6.54
C LYS A 73 -4.89 21.41 -6.95
N ALA A 74 -5.50 20.40 -7.58
CA ALA A 74 -4.78 19.22 -8.02
C ALA A 74 -4.39 19.32 -9.50
N ASP A 75 -3.19 18.88 -9.82
CA ASP A 75 -2.65 18.85 -11.17
C ASP A 75 -3.11 17.60 -11.93
N ALA A 76 -3.33 16.48 -11.20
CA ALA A 76 -3.88 15.25 -11.73
C ALA A 76 -4.67 14.50 -10.66
N GLY A 77 -5.63 13.67 -11.10
CA GLY A 77 -6.37 12.76 -10.23
C GLY A 77 -6.07 11.30 -10.56
N PHE A 78 -6.26 10.40 -9.60
CA PHE A 78 -6.15 8.96 -9.84
C PHE A 78 -6.99 8.14 -8.86
N ILE A 79 -7.41 6.96 -9.31
CA ILE A 79 -8.15 5.96 -8.52
C ILE A 79 -7.27 4.74 -8.37
N ILE A 80 -7.16 4.22 -7.15
CA ILE A 80 -6.37 3.04 -6.82
C ILE A 80 -7.29 1.81 -6.82
N MET A 81 -6.82 0.70 -7.41
CA MET A 81 -7.50 -0.59 -7.41
C MET A 81 -6.49 -1.68 -7.07
N GLU A 82 -6.87 -2.55 -6.16
CA GLU A 82 -6.15 -3.75 -5.78
C GLU A 82 -7.00 -5.00 -6.02
N GLN A 83 -6.49 -6.18 -5.75
CA GLN A 83 -7.16 -7.43 -6.11
C GLN A 83 -8.57 -7.56 -5.51
N THR A 84 -8.75 -7.11 -4.28
CA THR A 84 -9.99 -7.25 -3.52
C THR A 84 -10.63 -5.94 -3.10
N GLU A 85 -9.92 -4.83 -3.25
CA GLU A 85 -10.35 -3.54 -2.70
C GLU A 85 -9.96 -2.33 -3.57
N TYR A 86 -10.48 -1.20 -3.16
CA TYR A 86 -10.17 0.13 -3.69
C TYR A 86 -9.59 0.96 -2.54
N PRO A 87 -8.25 1.01 -2.39
CA PRO A 87 -7.64 1.81 -1.33
C PRO A 87 -7.83 3.30 -1.56
N MET A 88 -8.26 4.01 -0.53
CA MET A 88 -8.38 5.47 -0.59
C MET A 88 -7.02 6.16 -0.73
N MET A 89 -5.95 5.51 -0.22
CA MET A 89 -4.57 5.99 -0.26
C MET A 89 -3.61 4.80 -0.22
N SER A 90 -2.56 4.85 -1.04
CA SER A 90 -1.46 3.88 -1.03
C SER A 90 -0.18 4.56 -1.48
N GLY A 91 0.88 4.45 -0.67
CA GLY A 91 2.13 5.18 -0.88
C GLY A 91 2.89 4.77 -2.13
N GLY A 92 3.04 3.46 -2.38
CA GLY A 92 3.68 2.95 -3.59
C GLY A 92 2.92 3.36 -4.85
N ASN A 93 1.58 3.29 -4.81
CA ASN A 93 0.74 3.76 -5.90
C ASN A 93 0.92 5.26 -6.19
N VAL A 94 1.05 6.10 -5.17
CA VAL A 94 1.35 7.54 -5.33
C VAL A 94 2.70 7.75 -6.02
N ILE A 95 3.75 7.05 -5.57
CA ILE A 95 5.10 7.14 -6.16
C ILE A 95 5.07 6.70 -7.63
N SER A 96 4.38 5.60 -7.92
CA SER A 96 4.21 5.07 -9.27
C SER A 96 3.48 6.05 -10.20
N VAL A 97 2.34 6.59 -9.76
CA VAL A 97 1.55 7.57 -10.53
C VAL A 97 2.38 8.83 -10.80
N ALA A 98 3.06 9.38 -9.78
CA ALA A 98 3.93 10.54 -9.95
C ALA A 98 5.05 10.27 -10.94
N THR A 99 5.71 9.10 -10.86
CA THR A 99 6.75 8.69 -11.80
C THR A 99 6.22 8.64 -13.24
N VAL A 100 5.05 8.01 -13.45
CA VAL A 100 4.45 7.93 -14.79
C VAL A 100 4.09 9.31 -15.33
N LEU A 101 3.47 10.17 -14.53
CA LEU A 101 3.12 11.54 -14.95
C LEU A 101 4.33 12.34 -15.41
N ILE A 102 5.46 12.21 -14.70
CA ILE A 102 6.73 12.88 -14.99
C ILE A 102 7.39 12.28 -16.23
N GLU A 103 7.68 10.99 -16.22
CA GLU A 103 8.53 10.35 -17.22
C GLU A 103 7.84 10.15 -18.57
N THR A 104 6.50 10.17 -18.60
CA THR A 104 5.75 10.15 -19.87
C THR A 104 5.43 11.55 -20.41
N GLY A 105 5.74 12.60 -19.65
CA GLY A 105 5.46 13.99 -20.03
C GLY A 105 3.96 14.36 -19.96
N ILE A 106 3.13 13.55 -19.32
CA ILE A 106 1.70 13.90 -19.07
C ILE A 106 1.63 15.14 -18.19
N LEU A 107 2.50 15.23 -17.18
CA LEU A 107 2.71 16.44 -16.38
C LEU A 107 4.03 17.09 -16.81
N PRO A 108 4.03 18.36 -17.29
CA PRO A 108 5.24 19.08 -17.62
C PRO A 108 6.13 19.29 -16.38
N THR A 109 7.38 18.84 -16.46
CA THR A 109 8.39 18.96 -15.40
C THR A 109 9.70 19.49 -15.92
N LYS A 110 10.58 19.90 -14.99
CA LYS A 110 11.94 20.39 -15.28
C LYS A 110 12.98 19.59 -14.51
N GLU A 111 14.23 19.68 -14.91
CA GLU A 111 15.35 19.15 -14.13
C GLU A 111 15.38 19.75 -12.73
N GLY A 112 15.71 18.92 -11.72
CA GLY A 112 15.73 19.29 -10.31
C GLY A 112 14.41 19.04 -9.60
N ILE A 113 14.07 19.91 -8.67
CA ILE A 113 12.89 19.75 -7.81
C ILE A 113 11.63 20.27 -8.52
N ASN A 114 10.60 19.44 -8.50
CA ASN A 114 9.25 19.74 -8.98
C ASN A 114 8.25 19.52 -7.84
N GLU A 115 7.31 20.44 -7.69
CA GLU A 115 6.22 20.34 -6.72
C GLU A 115 4.90 20.38 -7.46
N PHE A 116 4.00 19.47 -7.13
CA PHE A 116 2.65 19.39 -7.68
C PHE A 116 1.72 18.65 -6.72
N THR A 117 0.44 18.66 -7.01
CA THR A 117 -0.57 18.06 -6.16
C THR A 117 -1.35 17.01 -6.92
N LEU A 118 -1.47 15.82 -6.35
CA LEU A 118 -2.37 14.77 -6.82
C LEU A 118 -3.66 14.77 -6.02
N GLU A 119 -4.75 14.31 -6.64
CA GLU A 119 -6.01 14.02 -5.97
C GLU A 119 -6.28 12.52 -6.01
N ALA A 120 -6.29 11.89 -4.83
CA ALA A 120 -6.71 10.51 -4.62
C ALA A 120 -8.12 10.48 -3.99
N PRO A 121 -8.77 9.33 -3.84
CA PRO A 121 -10.03 9.22 -3.11
C PRO A 121 -9.96 9.79 -1.68
N ALA A 122 -8.82 9.65 -0.99
CA ALA A 122 -8.60 10.25 0.34
C ALA A 122 -8.43 11.77 0.33
N GLY A 123 -8.28 12.42 -0.84
CA GLY A 123 -8.10 13.87 -0.97
C GLY A 123 -6.80 14.29 -1.63
N LEU A 124 -6.34 15.49 -1.32
CA LEU A 124 -5.15 16.09 -1.92
C LEU A 124 -3.85 15.54 -1.30
N ILE A 125 -2.89 15.23 -2.16
CA ILE A 125 -1.57 14.71 -1.81
C ILE A 125 -0.52 15.63 -2.43
N GLY A 126 0.23 16.34 -1.59
CA GLY A 126 1.37 17.14 -2.03
C GLY A 126 2.55 16.25 -2.41
N ILE A 127 3.13 16.48 -3.57
CA ILE A 127 4.26 15.74 -4.11
C ILE A 127 5.45 16.68 -4.27
N THR A 128 6.62 16.22 -3.83
CA THR A 128 7.92 16.81 -4.18
C THR A 128 8.73 15.75 -4.90
N ALA A 129 9.03 15.96 -6.17
CA ALA A 129 9.77 15.02 -6.99
C ALA A 129 11.11 15.60 -7.45
N LYS A 130 12.18 14.82 -7.33
CA LYS A 130 13.48 15.14 -7.91
C LYS A 130 13.60 14.46 -9.27
N VAL A 131 13.84 15.27 -10.30
CA VAL A 131 14.02 14.79 -11.68
C VAL A 131 15.48 14.98 -12.09
N GLU A 132 16.09 13.91 -12.60
CA GLU A 132 17.45 13.89 -13.14
C GLU A 132 17.47 13.16 -14.47
N ASN A 133 17.93 13.85 -15.52
CA ASN A 133 17.95 13.31 -16.90
C ASN A 133 16.57 12.79 -17.34
N GLY A 134 15.51 13.49 -16.97
CA GLY A 134 14.13 13.11 -17.30
C GLY A 134 13.56 11.95 -16.48
N LYS A 135 14.28 11.44 -15.45
CA LYS A 135 13.87 10.37 -14.56
C LYS A 135 13.44 10.93 -13.20
N ALA A 136 12.34 10.43 -12.65
CA ALA A 136 11.93 10.68 -11.27
C ALA A 136 12.81 9.84 -10.33
N VAL A 137 13.93 10.40 -9.86
CA VAL A 137 14.89 9.67 -9.00
C VAL A 137 14.50 9.65 -7.54
N ALA A 138 13.60 10.53 -7.12
CA ALA A 138 12.98 10.50 -5.78
C ALA A 138 11.61 11.15 -5.87
N VAL A 139 10.61 10.52 -5.27
CA VAL A 139 9.26 11.04 -5.12
C VAL A 139 8.92 11.04 -3.64
N THR A 140 8.68 12.22 -3.10
CA THR A 140 8.25 12.43 -1.71
C THR A 140 6.79 12.83 -1.68
N PHE A 141 6.01 12.19 -0.84
CA PHE A 141 4.63 12.60 -0.56
C PHE A 141 4.41 12.83 0.94
N LYS A 142 3.52 13.77 1.25
CA LYS A 142 3.02 14.00 2.59
C LYS A 142 1.78 13.12 2.80
N ASN A 143 1.86 12.20 3.75
CA ASN A 143 0.76 11.28 4.04
C ASN A 143 -0.23 11.89 5.04
N VAL A 144 -1.36 11.20 5.25
CA VAL A 144 -2.31 11.48 6.31
C VAL A 144 -1.63 11.35 7.68
N PRO A 145 -2.10 12.10 8.71
CA PRO A 145 -1.55 11.98 10.05
C PRO A 145 -1.60 10.55 10.58
N ALA A 146 -0.48 10.11 11.16
CA ALA A 146 -0.31 8.79 11.75
C ALA A 146 -0.30 8.85 13.28
N PHE A 147 -0.81 7.82 13.96
CA PHE A 147 -0.84 7.75 15.42
C PHE A 147 -0.78 6.31 15.92
N ALA A 148 -0.18 6.10 17.10
CA ALA A 148 -0.17 4.81 17.77
C ALA A 148 -1.40 4.67 18.70
N VAL A 149 -1.97 3.47 18.72
CA VAL A 149 -3.08 3.12 19.63
C VAL A 149 -2.58 2.25 20.78
N TYR A 150 -1.76 1.27 20.47
CA TYR A 150 -1.13 0.38 21.45
C TYR A 150 0.36 0.27 21.13
N THR A 151 1.17 0.27 22.19
CA THR A 151 2.61 -0.02 22.10
C THR A 151 2.96 -1.11 23.12
N ASP A 152 3.83 -2.05 22.71
CA ASP A 152 4.30 -3.16 23.53
C ASP A 152 3.18 -3.99 24.19
N LYS A 153 2.04 -4.12 23.53
CA LYS A 153 0.88 -4.85 24.04
C LYS A 153 1.06 -6.34 23.83
N GLU A 154 0.94 -7.13 24.90
CA GLU A 154 0.94 -8.59 24.81
C GLU A 154 -0.45 -9.10 24.40
N ILE A 155 -0.50 -10.00 23.42
CA ILE A 155 -1.69 -10.71 22.94
C ILE A 155 -1.44 -12.20 22.91
N GLU A 156 -2.48 -13.02 23.12
CA GLU A 156 -2.42 -14.47 22.97
C GLU A 156 -2.63 -14.84 21.50
N VAL A 157 -1.72 -15.66 20.94
CA VAL A 157 -1.77 -16.06 19.52
C VAL A 157 -1.74 -17.57 19.41
N PRO A 158 -2.90 -18.22 19.29
CA PRO A 158 -2.99 -19.67 19.09
C PRO A 158 -2.26 -20.11 17.82
N HIS A 159 -1.76 -21.34 17.82
CA HIS A 159 -1.17 -22.04 16.66
C HIS A 159 0.07 -21.38 16.04
N ILE A 160 0.66 -20.39 16.69
CA ILE A 160 1.86 -19.72 16.15
C ILE A 160 3.04 -20.68 16.03
N GLY A 161 3.16 -21.64 16.97
CA GLY A 161 4.14 -22.71 16.94
C GLY A 161 5.36 -22.50 17.83
N TYR A 162 6.20 -23.50 17.92
CA TYR A 162 7.49 -23.50 18.64
C TYR A 162 7.39 -23.08 20.13
N GLY A 163 6.24 -23.32 20.76
CA GLY A 163 5.99 -22.98 22.17
C GLY A 163 5.76 -21.51 22.44
N VAL A 164 5.62 -20.68 21.41
CA VAL A 164 5.19 -19.29 21.55
C VAL A 164 3.67 -19.28 21.66
N GLU A 165 3.14 -18.71 22.73
CA GLU A 165 1.70 -18.56 22.97
C GLU A 165 1.30 -17.08 23.03
N LYS A 166 2.25 -16.19 23.33
CA LYS A 166 2.04 -14.76 23.49
C LYS A 166 3.01 -13.98 22.62
N VAL A 167 2.52 -12.92 22.04
CA VAL A 167 3.28 -12.02 21.17
C VAL A 167 3.10 -10.58 21.63
N LYS A 168 4.22 -9.87 21.73
CA LYS A 168 4.21 -8.42 21.98
C LYS A 168 4.05 -7.68 20.66
N VAL A 169 3.07 -6.80 20.59
CA VAL A 169 2.72 -6.06 19.36
C VAL A 169 2.55 -4.56 19.63
N ASP A 170 2.78 -3.78 18.59
CA ASP A 170 2.34 -2.39 18.48
C ASP A 170 1.12 -2.34 17.54
N VAL A 171 0.17 -1.42 17.77
CA VAL A 171 -0.93 -1.13 16.83
C VAL A 171 -0.96 0.36 16.56
N ALA A 172 -0.88 0.72 15.27
CA ALA A 172 -0.86 2.11 14.85
C ALA A 172 -1.60 2.32 13.53
N TRP A 173 -2.01 3.56 13.30
CA TRP A 173 -2.60 4.07 12.09
C TRP A 173 -1.55 4.84 11.27
N GLY A 174 -1.41 4.51 10.00
CA GLY A 174 -0.56 5.25 9.04
C GLY A 174 -1.27 5.53 7.71
N GLY A 175 -2.61 5.45 7.71
CA GLY A 175 -3.50 5.45 6.56
C GLY A 175 -4.38 4.21 6.55
N MET A 176 -3.92 3.15 7.22
CA MET A 176 -4.66 1.94 7.61
C MET A 176 -4.17 1.53 9.01
N PHE A 177 -4.93 0.68 9.73
CA PHE A 177 -4.46 0.12 11.00
C PHE A 177 -3.59 -1.11 10.77
N TYR A 178 -2.41 -1.06 11.36
CA TYR A 178 -1.41 -2.13 11.36
C TYR A 178 -1.26 -2.73 12.74
N VAL A 179 -1.22 -4.06 12.83
CA VAL A 179 -0.59 -4.74 13.96
C VAL A 179 0.85 -5.08 13.57
N MET A 180 1.80 -4.73 14.42
CA MET A 180 3.23 -4.84 14.13
C MET A 180 3.93 -5.67 15.21
N ALA A 181 4.74 -6.65 14.80
CA ALA A 181 5.49 -7.52 15.71
C ALA A 181 6.96 -7.61 15.30
N ASP A 182 7.83 -7.61 16.29
CA ASP A 182 9.26 -7.82 16.09
C ASP A 182 9.53 -9.29 15.75
N VAL A 183 10.17 -9.54 14.60
CA VAL A 183 10.47 -10.89 14.12
C VAL A 183 11.40 -11.66 15.06
N ARG A 184 12.19 -10.98 15.90
CA ARG A 184 13.06 -11.61 16.90
C ARG A 184 12.30 -12.45 17.94
N GLN A 185 10.98 -12.26 18.06
CA GLN A 185 10.12 -13.13 18.86
C GLN A 185 9.92 -14.51 18.21
N PHE A 186 10.30 -14.68 16.94
CA PHE A 186 10.10 -15.87 16.12
C PHE A 186 11.45 -16.35 15.56
N PRO A 187 12.31 -17.02 16.36
CA PRO A 187 13.69 -17.33 15.95
C PRO A 187 13.81 -18.30 14.75
N TRP A 188 12.70 -18.86 14.29
CA TRP A 188 12.63 -19.70 13.09
C TRP A 188 12.28 -18.91 11.83
N ILE A 189 12.01 -17.58 11.92
CA ILE A 189 11.64 -16.73 10.80
C ILE A 189 12.77 -15.73 10.52
N GLU A 190 13.22 -15.70 9.29
CA GLU A 190 14.03 -14.64 8.73
C GLU A 190 13.18 -13.87 7.70
N LEU A 191 13.29 -12.55 7.66
CA LEU A 191 12.58 -11.71 6.68
C LEU A 191 13.27 -11.84 5.30
N LYS A 192 12.99 -12.96 4.63
CA LYS A 192 13.51 -13.30 3.30
C LYS A 192 12.38 -13.80 2.40
N PRO A 193 12.46 -13.54 1.07
CA PRO A 193 11.44 -14.00 0.12
C PRO A 193 11.12 -15.50 0.21
N GLU A 194 12.13 -16.34 0.48
CA GLU A 194 12.01 -17.80 0.58
C GLU A 194 11.10 -18.22 1.75
N ASN A 195 11.02 -17.41 2.78
CA ASN A 195 10.20 -17.64 3.97
C ASN A 195 8.77 -17.08 3.85
N GLY A 196 8.39 -16.58 2.68
CA GLY A 196 7.13 -15.87 2.48
C GLY A 196 5.89 -16.59 3.02
N ARG A 197 5.80 -17.92 2.85
CA ARG A 197 4.67 -18.72 3.38
C ARG A 197 4.60 -18.70 4.91
N GLU A 198 5.75 -18.81 5.58
CA GLU A 198 5.80 -18.80 7.04
C GLU A 198 5.58 -17.39 7.59
N ILE A 199 6.10 -16.37 6.91
CA ILE A 199 5.84 -14.97 7.23
C ILE A 199 4.33 -14.69 7.15
N THR A 200 3.65 -15.06 6.06
CA THR A 200 2.21 -14.85 5.91
C THR A 200 1.39 -15.62 6.94
N ARG A 201 1.77 -16.88 7.22
CA ARG A 201 1.10 -17.69 8.25
C ARG A 201 1.14 -17.02 9.62
N VAL A 202 2.31 -16.66 10.09
CA VAL A 202 2.49 -16.02 11.41
C VAL A 202 1.81 -14.66 11.45
N SER A 203 1.96 -13.88 10.38
CA SER A 203 1.31 -12.55 10.25
C SER A 203 -0.21 -12.64 10.30
N SER A 204 -0.81 -13.62 9.62
CA SER A 204 -2.28 -13.83 9.63
C SER A 204 -2.80 -14.22 11.02
N LEU A 205 -2.08 -15.09 11.74
CA LEU A 205 -2.43 -15.47 13.11
C LEU A 205 -2.35 -14.27 14.08
N ILE A 206 -1.30 -13.45 13.96
CA ILE A 206 -1.14 -12.21 14.75
C ILE A 206 -2.27 -11.22 14.40
N LEU A 207 -2.60 -11.07 13.12
CA LEU A 207 -3.69 -10.19 12.69
C LEU A 207 -5.02 -10.60 13.34
N LYS A 208 -5.37 -11.89 13.25
CA LYS A 208 -6.61 -12.41 13.85
C LYS A 208 -6.63 -12.19 15.36
N ALA A 209 -5.53 -12.51 16.05
CA ALA A 209 -5.41 -12.32 17.48
C ALA A 209 -5.57 -10.84 17.90
N ALA A 210 -4.97 -9.92 17.13
CA ALA A 210 -5.11 -8.49 17.36
C ALA A 210 -6.53 -8.00 17.11
N GLN A 211 -7.20 -8.47 16.07
CA GLN A 211 -8.61 -8.15 15.79
C GLN A 211 -9.54 -8.57 16.93
N ASP A 212 -9.29 -9.73 17.54
CA ASP A 212 -10.12 -10.26 18.62
C ASP A 212 -9.85 -9.58 19.98
N GLN A 213 -8.60 -9.13 20.22
CA GLN A 213 -8.18 -8.70 21.56
C GLN A 213 -7.93 -7.19 21.69
N LEU A 214 -7.70 -6.48 20.57
CA LEU A 214 -7.30 -5.08 20.57
C LEU A 214 -8.31 -4.23 19.78
N PRO A 215 -9.37 -3.73 20.39
CA PRO A 215 -10.32 -2.87 19.71
C PRO A 215 -9.65 -1.55 19.30
N VAL A 216 -9.88 -1.13 18.05
CA VAL A 216 -9.43 0.15 17.52
C VAL A 216 -10.61 0.95 16.97
N ALA A 217 -10.49 2.27 16.98
CA ALA A 217 -11.46 3.15 16.33
C ALA A 217 -10.73 4.37 15.76
N HIS A 218 -11.00 4.67 14.50
CA HIS A 218 -10.52 5.91 13.90
C HIS A 218 -11.58 7.00 14.06
N PRO A 219 -11.25 8.19 14.62
CA PRO A 219 -12.24 9.23 14.91
C PRO A 219 -13.05 9.69 13.70
N ASN A 220 -12.43 9.71 12.52
CA ASN A 220 -13.04 10.20 11.29
C ASN A 220 -13.56 9.08 10.36
N TYR A 221 -13.20 7.82 10.62
CA TYR A 221 -13.58 6.68 9.77
C TYR A 221 -14.19 5.55 10.62
N PRO A 222 -15.49 5.67 10.97
CA PRO A 222 -16.17 4.66 11.79
C PRO A 222 -16.16 3.28 11.12
N GLY A 223 -15.88 2.24 11.91
CA GLY A 223 -15.91 0.85 11.44
C GLY A 223 -14.61 0.35 10.79
N VAL A 224 -13.61 1.19 10.63
CA VAL A 224 -12.29 0.73 10.18
C VAL A 224 -11.57 0.01 11.33
N GLY A 225 -11.17 -1.23 11.09
CA GLY A 225 -10.44 -2.09 12.03
C GLY A 225 -9.00 -2.35 11.61
N ILE A 226 -8.32 -3.24 12.35
CA ILE A 226 -6.99 -3.73 12.00
C ILE A 226 -7.14 -4.68 10.81
N THR A 227 -6.52 -4.38 9.68
CA THR A 227 -6.64 -5.16 8.43
C THR A 227 -5.31 -5.71 7.93
N ILE A 228 -4.19 -5.17 8.40
CA ILE A 228 -2.87 -5.50 7.90
C ILE A 228 -1.95 -5.85 9.07
N SER A 229 -1.07 -6.82 8.86
CA SER A 229 0.00 -7.13 9.81
C SER A 229 1.37 -6.86 9.20
N GLN A 230 2.33 -6.49 10.06
CA GLN A 230 3.69 -6.19 9.70
C GLN A 230 4.65 -6.89 10.66
N LEU A 231 5.50 -7.76 10.15
CA LEU A 231 6.68 -8.22 10.87
C LEU A 231 7.84 -7.27 10.54
N PHE A 232 8.58 -6.84 11.56
CA PHE A 232 9.76 -6.00 11.39
C PHE A 232 10.94 -6.57 12.15
N GLY A 233 12.15 -6.20 11.75
CA GLY A 233 13.36 -6.67 12.40
C GLY A 233 14.62 -5.93 11.93
N PRO A 234 15.81 -6.44 12.32
CA PRO A 234 17.06 -5.84 11.88
C PRO A 234 17.13 -5.75 10.35
N SER A 235 17.69 -4.65 9.85
CA SER A 235 17.95 -4.46 8.42
C SER A 235 18.81 -5.58 7.85
N ALA A 236 18.47 -6.05 6.64
CA ALA A 236 19.33 -6.94 5.86
C ALA A 236 20.54 -6.18 5.28
N HIS A 237 20.42 -4.86 5.09
CA HIS A 237 21.43 -3.98 4.52
C HIS A 237 21.65 -2.73 5.41
N PRO A 238 22.33 -2.88 6.58
CA PRO A 238 22.45 -1.80 7.56
C PRO A 238 23.11 -0.52 7.04
N GLU A 239 23.87 -0.63 5.95
CA GLU A 239 24.45 0.53 5.26
C GLU A 239 23.39 1.37 4.51
N LYS A 240 22.24 0.81 4.20
CA LYS A 240 21.16 1.44 3.42
C LYS A 240 19.90 1.71 4.21
N SER A 241 19.62 0.89 5.22
CA SER A 241 18.36 0.94 5.95
C SER A 241 18.54 0.73 7.45
N ASP A 242 17.58 1.19 8.24
CA ASP A 242 17.60 1.11 9.70
C ASP A 242 16.86 -0.15 10.19
N VAL A 243 15.76 -0.53 9.51
CA VAL A 243 14.88 -1.66 9.85
C VAL A 243 14.37 -2.31 8.57
N GLN A 244 14.23 -3.63 8.57
CA GLN A 244 13.53 -4.37 7.52
C GLN A 244 12.11 -4.73 7.96
N ASN A 245 11.18 -4.84 7.01
CA ASN A 245 9.84 -5.32 7.24
C ASN A 245 9.35 -6.34 6.21
N ALA A 246 8.28 -7.03 6.58
CA ALA A 246 7.40 -7.76 5.69
C ALA A 246 5.96 -7.45 6.08
N VAL A 247 5.20 -6.89 5.16
CA VAL A 247 3.79 -6.55 5.35
C VAL A 247 2.93 -7.61 4.69
N THR A 248 1.92 -8.08 5.41
CA THR A 248 0.97 -9.09 4.94
C THR A 248 -0.45 -8.54 4.95
N VAL A 249 -1.09 -8.58 3.79
CA VAL A 249 -2.52 -8.36 3.62
C VAL A 249 -3.19 -9.73 3.58
N ALA A 250 -4.06 -10.04 4.55
CA ALA A 250 -4.77 -11.32 4.57
C ALA A 250 -5.72 -11.42 3.38
N SER A 251 -5.80 -12.60 2.77
CA SER A 251 -6.64 -12.84 1.59
C SER A 251 -8.14 -12.97 1.91
N GLY A 252 -8.51 -12.87 3.18
CA GLY A 252 -9.87 -12.97 3.68
C GLY A 252 -9.90 -13.00 5.20
N ALA A 253 -11.04 -13.40 5.77
CA ALA A 253 -11.15 -13.58 7.21
C ALA A 253 -10.30 -14.76 7.67
N VAL A 254 -9.43 -14.53 8.65
CA VAL A 254 -8.58 -15.55 9.25
C VAL A 254 -9.35 -16.28 10.33
N ASP A 255 -9.28 -17.62 10.34
CA ASP A 255 -9.90 -18.51 11.32
C ASP A 255 -8.82 -19.39 11.95
N PHE A 256 -8.70 -19.38 13.28
CA PHE A 256 -7.74 -20.21 14.01
C PHE A 256 -7.97 -21.72 13.83
N ASP A 257 -9.20 -22.13 13.61
CA ASP A 257 -9.55 -23.54 13.43
C ASP A 257 -9.41 -24.01 11.96
N ASN A 258 -9.11 -23.10 11.04
CA ASN A 258 -8.98 -23.42 9.61
C ASN A 258 -7.63 -22.95 9.05
N PRO A 259 -6.58 -23.81 9.03
CA PRO A 259 -5.25 -23.45 8.53
C PRO A 259 -5.21 -22.96 7.07
N SER A 260 -6.21 -23.31 6.25
CA SER A 260 -6.25 -22.82 4.86
C SER A 260 -6.49 -21.31 4.75
N THR A 261 -6.92 -20.66 5.84
CA THR A 261 -7.12 -19.20 5.90
C THR A 261 -5.88 -18.43 6.40
N TRP A 262 -4.80 -19.13 6.81
CA TRP A 262 -3.57 -18.52 7.31
C TRP A 262 -2.64 -18.10 6.18
N ILE A 263 -3.20 -17.41 5.21
CA ILE A 263 -2.54 -16.99 3.96
C ILE A 263 -2.78 -15.50 3.72
N GLY A 264 -1.96 -14.92 2.86
CA GLY A 264 -2.08 -13.52 2.47
C GLY A 264 -1.10 -13.15 1.38
N ALA A 265 -1.26 -11.96 0.82
CA ALA A 265 -0.30 -11.35 -0.06
C ALA A 265 0.76 -10.61 0.77
N LEU A 266 2.03 -10.80 0.41
CA LEU A 266 3.12 -10.00 0.95
C LEU A 266 3.33 -8.77 0.07
N ASP A 267 3.51 -7.62 0.67
CA ASP A 267 4.01 -6.45 -0.05
C ASP A 267 5.42 -6.72 -0.57
N ARG A 268 5.69 -6.30 -1.81
CA ARG A 268 7.02 -6.36 -2.42
C ARG A 268 7.79 -5.05 -2.24
N CYS A 269 7.12 -3.99 -1.82
CA CYS A 269 7.71 -2.71 -1.42
C CYS A 269 7.83 -2.60 0.11
N PRO A 270 8.46 -1.54 0.65
CA PRO A 270 8.53 -1.29 2.10
C PRO A 270 7.18 -0.96 2.75
N CYS A 271 6.12 -0.77 1.98
CA CYS A 271 4.79 -0.30 2.42
C CYS A 271 4.78 1.13 2.99
N GLY A 272 4.25 2.08 2.24
CA GLY A 272 4.24 3.50 2.64
C GLY A 272 3.44 3.78 3.90
N THR A 273 2.19 3.30 3.96
CA THR A 273 1.31 3.48 5.13
C THR A 273 1.77 2.66 6.33
N GLY A 274 2.33 1.46 6.11
CA GLY A 274 2.96 0.66 7.17
C GLY A 274 4.21 1.32 7.75
N THR A 275 5.02 1.98 6.92
CA THR A 275 6.15 2.80 7.39
C THR A 275 5.68 3.97 8.25
N CYS A 276 4.61 4.66 7.85
CA CYS A 276 4.02 5.74 8.66
C CYS A 276 3.50 5.25 10.01
N ALA A 277 2.82 4.10 10.04
CA ALA A 277 2.35 3.47 11.28
C ALA A 277 3.53 3.08 12.19
N ARG A 278 4.59 2.50 11.61
CA ARG A 278 5.81 2.12 12.35
C ARG A 278 6.49 3.34 12.96
N MET A 279 6.68 4.42 12.19
CA MET A 279 7.27 5.67 12.70
C MET A 279 6.44 6.26 13.85
N ALA A 280 5.10 6.23 13.77
CA ALA A 280 4.25 6.72 14.85
C ALA A 280 4.41 5.90 16.13
N ALA A 281 4.49 4.57 16.03
CA ALA A 281 4.76 3.70 17.19
C ALA A 281 6.15 3.95 17.78
N MET A 282 7.18 4.07 16.94
CA MET A 282 8.55 4.37 17.37
C MET A 282 8.64 5.73 18.07
N TYR A 283 7.95 6.74 17.56
CA TYR A 283 7.93 8.06 18.20
C TYR A 283 7.33 8.01 19.62
N VAL A 284 6.21 7.33 19.80
CA VAL A 284 5.58 7.17 21.12
C VAL A 284 6.49 6.40 22.09
N LYS A 285 7.28 5.45 21.57
CA LYS A 285 8.26 4.68 22.36
C LYS A 285 9.56 5.44 22.60
N GLY A 286 9.75 6.64 22.03
CA GLY A 286 11.00 7.41 22.12
C GLY A 286 12.16 6.80 21.31
N GLU A 287 11.87 6.00 20.30
CA GLU A 287 12.82 5.34 19.42
C GLU A 287 13.10 6.16 18.14
N LEU A 288 12.28 7.18 17.85
CA LEU A 288 12.40 8.06 16.68
C LEU A 288 11.99 9.49 17.04
N ASP A 289 12.76 10.47 16.60
CA ASP A 289 12.48 11.89 16.82
C ASP A 289 11.83 12.55 15.59
N LEU A 290 11.27 13.76 15.78
CA LEU A 290 10.81 14.59 14.66
C LEU A 290 11.99 14.96 13.75
N ASN A 291 11.73 14.94 12.44
CA ASN A 291 12.69 15.19 11.37
C ASN A 291 13.90 14.25 11.33
N GLN A 292 13.91 13.21 12.16
CA GLN A 292 14.91 12.15 12.05
C GLN A 292 14.57 11.27 10.83
N PRO A 293 15.52 11.00 9.92
CA PRO A 293 15.28 10.07 8.83
C PRO A 293 15.10 8.65 9.36
N PHE A 294 14.14 7.93 8.79
CA PHE A 294 13.90 6.53 9.05
C PHE A 294 13.88 5.77 7.73
N ARG A 295 14.87 4.92 7.52
CA ARG A 295 15.05 4.15 6.29
C ARG A 295 14.50 2.74 6.50
N HIS A 296 13.37 2.48 5.88
CA HIS A 296 12.60 1.24 6.02
C HIS A 296 12.77 0.37 4.78
N GLU A 297 13.34 -0.81 4.96
CA GLU A 297 13.60 -1.77 3.89
C GLU A 297 12.45 -2.79 3.78
N GLY A 298 11.99 -3.04 2.57
CA GLY A 298 11.05 -4.12 2.29
C GLY A 298 11.74 -5.46 2.08
N LEU A 299 10.95 -6.50 1.90
CA LEU A 299 11.42 -7.89 1.77
C LEU A 299 12.38 -8.10 0.58
N LEU A 300 12.29 -7.28 -0.47
CA LEU A 300 13.14 -7.33 -1.67
C LEU A 300 14.33 -6.37 -1.62
N GLY A 301 14.59 -5.69 -0.50
CA GLY A 301 15.72 -4.76 -0.35
C GLY A 301 15.45 -3.36 -0.90
N VAL A 302 14.24 -3.04 -1.37
CA VAL A 302 13.85 -1.67 -1.68
C VAL A 302 13.70 -0.88 -0.38
N VAL A 303 14.11 0.37 -0.38
CA VAL A 303 14.09 1.23 0.80
C VAL A 303 13.21 2.46 0.56
N TYR A 304 12.35 2.76 1.53
CA TYR A 304 11.69 4.05 1.66
C TYR A 304 12.35 4.85 2.78
N GLU A 305 12.47 6.16 2.57
CA GLU A 305 12.88 7.09 3.62
C GLU A 305 11.68 7.86 4.13
N GLY A 306 11.42 7.76 5.42
CA GLY A 306 10.33 8.44 6.12
C GLY A 306 10.83 9.51 7.09
N HIS A 307 10.01 10.56 7.28
CA HIS A 307 10.22 11.57 8.30
C HIS A 307 8.89 11.91 8.98
N LEU A 308 8.92 12.15 10.28
CA LEU A 308 7.83 12.77 11.03
C LEU A 308 8.09 14.28 11.10
N ILE A 309 7.32 15.08 10.36
CA ILE A 309 7.64 16.51 10.18
C ILE A 309 6.88 17.45 11.10
N GLU A 310 5.78 17.01 11.70
CA GLU A 310 4.90 17.88 12.48
C GLU A 310 4.07 17.06 13.49
N LYS A 311 3.78 17.63 14.65
CA LYS A 311 2.79 17.11 15.60
C LYS A 311 1.42 17.68 15.30
N THR A 312 0.39 16.84 15.39
CA THR A 312 -1.00 17.22 15.19
C THR A 312 -1.91 16.38 16.08
N LYS A 313 -3.21 16.47 15.88
CA LYS A 313 -4.20 15.62 16.56
C LYS A 313 -5.21 15.07 15.58
N ILE A 314 -5.67 13.83 15.88
CA ILE A 314 -6.82 13.20 15.23
C ILE A 314 -7.77 12.74 16.34
N GLY A 315 -8.86 13.50 16.55
CA GLY A 315 -9.69 13.32 17.74
C GLY A 315 -8.86 13.50 19.00
N ASP A 316 -8.87 12.50 19.88
CA ASP A 316 -8.11 12.50 21.15
C ASP A 316 -6.67 11.96 20.98
N TYR A 317 -6.33 11.41 19.81
CA TYR A 317 -4.99 10.86 19.56
C TYR A 317 -3.98 11.97 19.28
N ASP A 318 -2.82 11.92 19.94
CA ASP A 318 -1.64 12.65 19.51
C ASP A 318 -1.13 12.00 18.22
N ALA A 319 -1.10 12.77 17.15
CA ALA A 319 -0.80 12.31 15.81
C ALA A 319 0.41 13.06 15.23
N LEU A 320 1.00 12.49 14.22
CA LEU A 320 2.21 12.97 13.57
C LEU A 320 1.98 13.01 12.06
N VAL A 321 2.50 14.02 11.42
CA VAL A 321 2.43 14.14 9.95
C VAL A 321 3.68 13.50 9.35
N PRO A 322 3.54 12.37 8.65
CA PRO A 322 4.67 11.71 8.03
C PRO A 322 4.85 12.14 6.58
N THR A 323 6.09 12.10 6.11
CA THR A 323 6.44 12.09 4.69
C THR A 323 7.16 10.78 4.35
N ILE A 324 6.96 10.31 3.13
CA ILE A 324 7.65 9.12 2.59
C ILE A 324 8.28 9.51 1.28
N THR A 325 9.53 9.13 1.11
CA THR A 325 10.30 9.23 -0.14
C THR A 325 10.62 7.85 -0.66
N GLY A 326 10.33 7.62 -1.93
CA GLY A 326 10.69 6.39 -2.64
C GLY A 326 10.96 6.66 -4.11
N GLN A 327 11.26 5.62 -4.86
CA GLN A 327 11.46 5.64 -6.30
C GLN A 327 10.70 4.50 -6.95
N SER A 328 10.15 4.75 -8.14
CA SER A 328 9.55 3.73 -8.99
C SER A 328 10.22 3.72 -10.36
N TRP A 329 10.16 2.58 -11.04
CA TRP A 329 10.76 2.37 -12.35
C TRP A 329 9.71 1.92 -13.35
N ILE A 330 9.65 2.56 -14.54
CA ILE A 330 8.85 2.09 -15.66
C ILE A 330 9.58 0.91 -16.31
N TYR A 331 8.90 -0.22 -16.43
CA TYR A 331 9.45 -1.40 -17.11
C TYR A 331 8.66 -1.82 -18.35
N GLY A 332 7.52 -1.18 -18.64
CA GLY A 332 6.74 -1.51 -19.81
C GLY A 332 5.67 -0.50 -20.19
N TYR A 333 5.30 -0.54 -21.46
CA TYR A 333 4.15 0.15 -22.03
C TYR A 333 3.28 -0.86 -22.74
N GLY A 334 1.97 -0.78 -22.58
CA GLY A 334 1.07 -1.75 -23.15
C GLY A 334 -0.29 -1.20 -23.56
N ASN A 335 -0.98 -2.04 -24.32
CA ASN A 335 -2.37 -1.82 -24.69
C ASN A 335 -3.17 -3.06 -24.34
N LEU A 336 -4.12 -2.93 -23.40
CA LEU A 336 -5.05 -3.99 -23.06
C LEU A 336 -6.30 -3.86 -23.95
N VAL A 337 -6.78 -4.98 -24.46
CA VAL A 337 -7.93 -4.99 -25.35
C VAL A 337 -9.12 -5.63 -24.63
N LEU A 338 -10.20 -4.87 -24.47
CA LEU A 338 -11.50 -5.40 -24.09
C LEU A 338 -12.23 -5.83 -25.38
N ASP A 339 -12.38 -7.14 -25.55
CA ASP A 339 -13.09 -7.73 -26.67
C ASP A 339 -14.44 -8.31 -26.15
N PRO A 340 -15.61 -7.80 -26.61
CA PRO A 340 -16.90 -8.29 -26.16
C PRO A 340 -17.19 -9.76 -26.53
N THR A 341 -16.34 -10.38 -27.34
CA THR A 341 -16.46 -11.81 -27.69
C THR A 341 -15.59 -12.71 -26.82
N ASP A 342 -14.74 -12.13 -25.96
CA ASP A 342 -13.96 -12.88 -24.99
C ASP A 342 -14.88 -13.46 -23.91
N PRO A 343 -14.93 -14.79 -23.72
CA PRO A 343 -15.75 -15.40 -22.68
C PRO A 343 -15.33 -15.00 -21.25
N PHE A 344 -14.14 -14.36 -21.09
CA PHE A 344 -13.58 -13.90 -19.83
C PHE A 344 -13.34 -12.38 -19.86
N GLU A 345 -14.38 -11.60 -20.23
CA GLU A 345 -14.26 -10.14 -20.29
C GLU A 345 -13.70 -9.52 -19.00
N GLU A 346 -14.14 -10.01 -17.83
CA GLU A 346 -13.67 -9.58 -16.51
C GLU A 346 -12.42 -10.34 -16.01
N GLY A 347 -11.85 -11.22 -16.86
CA GLY A 347 -10.76 -12.10 -16.43
C GLY A 347 -11.25 -13.27 -15.56
N PHE A 348 -10.29 -14.05 -15.06
CA PHE A 348 -10.56 -15.21 -14.20
C PHE A 348 -9.51 -15.33 -13.10
N THR A 349 -9.79 -16.17 -12.11
CA THR A 349 -8.85 -16.55 -11.05
C THR A 349 -8.90 -18.05 -10.86
N ILE A 350 -7.76 -18.69 -10.61
CA ILE A 350 -7.65 -20.12 -10.28
C ILE A 350 -6.91 -20.24 -8.95
N GLY A 351 -7.47 -21.01 -8.03
CA GLY A 351 -7.02 -21.11 -6.63
C GLY A 351 -5.66 -21.81 -6.40
N ASP A 352 -4.79 -21.89 -7.42
CA ASP A 352 -3.39 -22.36 -7.30
C ASP A 352 -2.43 -21.23 -6.90
N ILE A 353 -2.70 -20.01 -7.37
CA ILE A 353 -1.93 -18.79 -7.04
C ILE A 353 -2.81 -17.66 -6.47
N TRP A 354 -4.14 -17.75 -6.67
CA TRP A 354 -5.11 -16.81 -6.11
C TRP A 354 -5.63 -17.34 -4.78
N ALA A 355 -5.68 -16.49 -3.78
CA ALA A 355 -6.18 -16.81 -2.46
C ALA A 355 -7.69 -16.49 -2.32
#